data_990e26ebc3671ba45e179fe8b3c71bc4
#
_entry.id   990e26ebc3671ba45e179fe8b3c71bc4
#
_cell.length_a   1.000
_cell.length_b   1.000
_cell.length_c   1.000
_cell.angle_alpha   90.00
_cell.angle_beta   90.00
_cell.angle_gamma   90.00
#
_symmetry.space_group_name_H-M   'P 1'
#
loop_
_entity.id
_entity.type
_entity.pdbx_description
1 polymer ?
#
loop_
_entity_poly.entity_id
_entity_poly.type
_entity_poly.pdbx_seq_one_letter_code
_entity_poly.pdbx_strand_id
1 'polypeptide(L)'
;MDRSGAELATIRHLDRYWAEATFRAPRSLSRIQARILLDVLGLGVEQTSVYLGLQPDYATFQAWVLATAGPPDADRVERYHAWLDNAPPPHTTAERLARVEAAPDVLDADDLAQWDALGFVILRGALSPDEAKACEALLWQQVGGTPDDPTSWYAPRTNGIMVQYFQHPALDVARTAPRVHKAFAQLWGTADLWMTVDRMSFNPPERPGDTFPGP
;
A
#
# COMPACT_ATOMS: atom_id res chain seq x y z
N MET A 1 -1.42 21.82 11.78
CA MET A 1 -2.38 22.03 10.68
C MET A 1 -3.38 20.88 10.77
N ASP A 2 -4.59 21.21 11.17
CA ASP A 2 -5.71 20.26 11.20
C ASP A 2 -6.06 19.94 9.73
N ARG A 3 -5.63 18.77 9.27
CA ARG A 3 -6.03 18.26 7.96
C ARG A 3 -7.45 17.72 8.12
N SER A 4 -8.44 18.55 7.89
CA SER A 4 -9.81 18.06 7.75
C SER A 4 -9.83 17.03 6.64
N GLY A 5 -10.02 15.75 6.99
CA GLY A 5 -10.16 14.69 6.00
C GLY A 5 -11.31 14.98 5.04
N ALA A 6 -11.19 14.56 3.78
CA ALA A 6 -12.28 14.64 2.84
C ALA A 6 -13.48 13.84 3.34
N GLU A 7 -14.68 14.39 3.23
CA GLU A 7 -15.90 13.64 3.53
C GLU A 7 -16.05 12.47 2.55
N LEU A 8 -16.28 11.27 3.04
CA LEU A 8 -16.40 10.07 2.19
C LEU A 8 -17.49 10.24 1.10
N ALA A 9 -18.56 10.99 1.41
CA ALA A 9 -19.64 11.26 0.46
C ALA A 9 -19.19 12.05 -0.79
N THR A 10 -18.06 12.77 -0.72
CA THR A 10 -17.52 13.54 -1.86
C THR A 10 -16.59 12.73 -2.74
N ILE A 11 -16.19 11.53 -2.31
CA ILE A 11 -15.26 10.68 -3.06
C ILE A 11 -16.00 9.95 -4.18
N ARG A 12 -15.68 10.33 -5.40
CA ARG A 12 -16.26 9.74 -6.61
C ARG A 12 -16.05 8.23 -6.64
N HIS A 13 -17.06 7.49 -7.08
CA HIS A 13 -17.07 6.04 -7.24
C HIS A 13 -17.07 5.22 -5.95
N LEU A 14 -17.07 5.81 -4.75
CA LEU A 14 -17.04 5.05 -3.50
C LEU A 14 -18.30 4.19 -3.32
N ASP A 15 -19.46 4.80 -3.50
CA ASP A 15 -20.76 4.12 -3.48
C ASP A 15 -20.86 3.03 -4.55
N ARG A 16 -20.37 3.37 -5.75
CA ARG A 16 -20.32 2.45 -6.88
C ARG A 16 -19.45 1.25 -6.62
N TYR A 17 -18.23 1.48 -6.12
CA TYR A 17 -17.30 0.41 -5.75
C TYR A 17 -17.91 -0.55 -4.73
N TRP A 18 -18.55 0.00 -3.67
CA TRP A 18 -19.26 -0.80 -2.69
C TRP A 18 -20.38 -1.62 -3.33
N ALA A 19 -21.23 -1.01 -4.15
CA ALA A 19 -22.35 -1.68 -4.77
C ALA A 19 -21.90 -2.82 -5.72
N GLU A 20 -20.84 -2.60 -6.49
CA GLU A 20 -20.26 -3.61 -7.38
C GLU A 20 -19.58 -4.76 -6.60
N ALA A 21 -18.82 -4.44 -5.55
CA ALA A 21 -18.12 -5.42 -4.76
C ALA A 21 -19.05 -6.26 -3.87
N THR A 22 -20.24 -5.75 -3.55
CA THR A 22 -21.30 -6.47 -2.82
C THR A 22 -22.39 -7.04 -3.73
N PHE A 23 -22.17 -7.09 -5.04
CA PHE A 23 -23.09 -7.64 -6.05
C PHE A 23 -24.45 -6.95 -6.12
N ARG A 24 -24.58 -5.70 -5.65
CA ARG A 24 -25.79 -4.88 -5.75
C ARG A 24 -25.87 -4.12 -7.06
N ALA A 25 -24.76 -4.00 -7.79
CA ALA A 25 -24.69 -3.40 -9.11
C ALA A 25 -23.76 -4.20 -10.03
N PRO A 26 -23.97 -4.18 -11.36
CA PRO A 26 -23.04 -4.78 -12.30
C PRO A 26 -21.71 -4.03 -12.31
N ARG A 27 -20.63 -4.73 -12.60
CA ARG A 27 -19.28 -4.13 -12.70
C ARG A 27 -19.20 -3.13 -13.86
N SER A 28 -18.72 -1.95 -13.57
CA SER A 28 -18.46 -0.87 -14.54
C SER A 28 -17.15 -0.14 -14.26
N LEU A 29 -16.65 -0.18 -13.02
CA LEU A 29 -15.34 0.36 -12.71
C LEU A 29 -14.25 -0.53 -13.30
N SER A 30 -13.29 0.08 -13.96
CA SER A 30 -12.09 -0.63 -14.38
C SER A 30 -11.28 -1.09 -13.16
N ARG A 31 -10.44 -2.11 -13.34
CA ARG A 31 -9.55 -2.59 -12.28
C ARG A 31 -8.66 -1.47 -11.71
N ILE A 32 -8.20 -0.57 -12.59
CA ILE A 32 -7.32 0.53 -12.19
C ILE A 32 -8.06 1.58 -11.39
N GLN A 33 -9.31 1.92 -11.77
CA GLN A 33 -10.16 2.84 -11.00
C GLN A 33 -10.43 2.30 -9.59
N ALA A 34 -10.83 1.03 -9.48
CA ALA A 34 -11.06 0.38 -8.21
C ALA A 34 -9.78 0.33 -7.34
N ARG A 35 -8.61 0.03 -7.96
CA ARG A 35 -7.33 -0.02 -7.24
C ARG A 35 -6.94 1.35 -6.72
N ILE A 36 -6.92 2.38 -7.57
CA ILE A 36 -6.54 3.74 -7.17
C ILE A 36 -7.50 4.28 -6.10
N LEU A 37 -8.80 4.00 -6.19
CA LEU A 37 -9.76 4.38 -5.14
C LEU A 37 -9.36 3.79 -3.79
N LEU A 38 -9.01 2.51 -3.71
CA LEU A 38 -8.57 1.90 -2.46
C LEU A 38 -7.27 2.50 -1.94
N ASP A 39 -6.31 2.80 -2.82
CA ASP A 39 -5.06 3.45 -2.44
C ASP A 39 -5.30 4.86 -1.88
N VAL A 40 -6.25 5.60 -2.45
CA VAL A 40 -6.69 6.93 -1.93
C VAL A 40 -7.32 6.81 -0.55
N LEU A 41 -8.11 5.76 -0.31
CA LEU A 41 -8.74 5.48 0.98
C LEU A 41 -7.75 4.92 2.02
N GLY A 42 -6.52 4.58 1.62
CA GLY A 42 -5.56 3.92 2.50
C GLY A 42 -5.89 2.47 2.83
N LEU A 43 -6.59 1.77 1.95
CA LEU A 43 -7.08 0.42 2.15
C LEU A 43 -6.38 -0.61 1.25
N GLY A 44 -6.08 -1.78 1.82
CA GLY A 44 -5.59 -2.92 1.05
C GLY A 44 -6.71 -3.62 0.26
N VAL A 45 -6.39 -4.12 -0.94
CA VAL A 45 -7.36 -4.82 -1.80
C VAL A 45 -7.97 -6.03 -1.09
N GLU A 46 -7.11 -6.90 -0.54
CA GLU A 46 -7.58 -8.11 0.14
C GLU A 46 -8.36 -7.80 1.41
N GLN A 47 -7.85 -6.88 2.24
CA GLN A 47 -8.52 -6.40 3.43
C GLN A 47 -9.95 -5.95 3.12
N THR A 48 -10.11 -5.15 2.07
CA THR A 48 -11.40 -4.63 1.64
C THR A 48 -12.30 -5.73 1.06
N SER A 49 -11.73 -6.64 0.27
CA SER A 49 -12.47 -7.75 -0.32
C SER A 49 -13.04 -8.69 0.75
N VAL A 50 -12.24 -9.01 1.77
CA VAL A 50 -12.69 -9.84 2.92
C VAL A 50 -13.84 -9.14 3.65
N TYR A 51 -13.69 -7.84 3.93
CA TYR A 51 -14.75 -7.09 4.62
C TYR A 51 -16.05 -6.99 3.82
N LEU A 52 -15.96 -6.68 2.53
CA LEU A 52 -17.13 -6.58 1.64
C LEU A 52 -17.79 -7.94 1.38
N GLY A 53 -17.05 -9.04 1.54
CA GLY A 53 -17.61 -10.39 1.56
C GLY A 53 -18.65 -10.64 2.66
N LEU A 54 -18.63 -9.84 3.74
CA LEU A 54 -19.66 -9.85 4.79
C LEU A 54 -20.95 -9.14 4.39
N GLN A 55 -21.02 -8.55 3.20
CA GLN A 55 -22.20 -7.88 2.65
C GLN A 55 -22.74 -6.70 3.48
N PRO A 56 -21.86 -5.81 4.04
CA PRO A 56 -22.32 -4.67 4.82
C PRO A 56 -23.21 -3.74 3.98
N ASP A 57 -24.08 -2.97 4.63
CA ASP A 57 -24.70 -1.83 3.97
C ASP A 57 -23.67 -0.70 3.76
N TYR A 58 -24.06 0.32 2.98
CA TYR A 58 -23.14 1.39 2.60
C TYR A 58 -22.68 2.24 3.79
N ALA A 59 -23.57 2.54 4.73
CA ALA A 59 -23.21 3.32 5.93
C ALA A 59 -22.23 2.55 6.82
N THR A 60 -22.46 1.25 6.99
CA THR A 60 -21.53 0.35 7.73
C THR A 60 -20.19 0.26 7.03
N PHE A 61 -20.15 0.18 5.69
CA PHE A 61 -18.90 0.22 4.93
C PHE A 61 -18.14 1.54 5.12
N GLN A 62 -18.82 2.69 5.04
CA GLN A 62 -18.21 4.00 5.29
C GLN A 62 -17.62 4.10 6.71
N ALA A 63 -18.35 3.64 7.72
CA ALA A 63 -17.88 3.61 9.10
C ALA A 63 -16.63 2.72 9.25
N TRP A 64 -16.60 1.57 8.58
CA TRP A 64 -15.44 0.70 8.56
C TRP A 64 -14.23 1.34 7.88
N VAL A 65 -14.39 2.04 6.76
CA VAL A 65 -13.30 2.79 6.10
C VAL A 65 -12.65 3.75 7.08
N LEU A 66 -13.46 4.58 7.77
CA LEU A 66 -12.94 5.55 8.75
C LEU A 66 -12.30 4.89 9.97
N ALA A 67 -12.86 3.80 10.45
CA ALA A 67 -12.30 3.07 11.60
C ALA A 67 -10.98 2.38 11.26
N THR A 68 -10.82 1.95 10.00
CA THR A 68 -9.66 1.16 9.53
C THR A 68 -8.49 2.06 9.11
N ALA A 69 -8.74 3.06 8.28
CA ALA A 69 -7.71 3.90 7.66
C ALA A 69 -7.76 5.37 8.10
N GLY A 70 -8.76 5.75 8.88
CA GLY A 70 -9.00 7.16 9.22
C GLY A 70 -9.62 7.95 8.05
N PRO A 71 -9.77 9.27 8.21
CA PRO A 71 -10.25 10.12 7.15
C PRO A 71 -9.24 10.16 5.99
N PRO A 72 -9.69 10.00 4.72
CA PRO A 72 -8.81 10.07 3.57
C PRO A 72 -8.11 11.42 3.44
N ASP A 73 -6.88 11.41 2.95
CA ASP A 73 -6.10 12.62 2.72
C ASP A 73 -6.71 13.43 1.57
N ALA A 74 -7.03 14.70 1.82
CA ALA A 74 -7.73 15.56 0.86
C ALA A 74 -6.92 15.75 -0.45
N ASP A 75 -5.59 15.88 -0.38
CA ASP A 75 -4.74 16.03 -1.55
C ASP A 75 -4.77 14.77 -2.44
N ARG A 76 -4.85 13.58 -1.82
CA ARG A 76 -4.98 12.31 -2.55
C ARG A 76 -6.35 12.18 -3.22
N VAL A 77 -7.42 12.60 -2.54
CA VAL A 77 -8.78 12.60 -3.10
C VAL A 77 -8.85 13.56 -4.29
N GLU A 78 -8.30 14.78 -4.16
CA GLU A 78 -8.27 15.75 -5.24
C GLU A 78 -7.46 15.24 -6.44
N ARG A 79 -6.28 14.61 -6.19
CA ARG A 79 -5.51 13.95 -7.25
C ARG A 79 -6.31 12.86 -7.97
N TYR A 80 -7.07 12.06 -7.22
CA TYR A 80 -7.91 11.01 -7.80
C TYR A 80 -8.99 11.60 -8.71
N HIS A 81 -9.65 12.66 -8.26
CA HIS A 81 -10.66 13.33 -9.06
C HIS A 81 -10.06 13.93 -10.34
N ALA A 82 -8.92 14.62 -10.25
CA ALA A 82 -8.19 15.14 -11.41
C ALA A 82 -7.82 14.01 -12.39
N TRP A 83 -7.32 12.88 -11.87
CA TRP A 83 -6.99 11.73 -12.70
C TRP A 83 -8.21 11.14 -13.43
N LEU A 84 -9.36 11.06 -12.77
CA LEU A 84 -10.61 10.62 -13.41
C LEU A 84 -11.06 11.53 -14.55
N ASP A 85 -10.76 12.81 -14.45
CA ASP A 85 -11.12 13.83 -15.45
C ASP A 85 -10.04 14.03 -16.51
N ASN A 86 -8.94 13.26 -16.49
CA ASN A 86 -7.74 13.47 -17.30
C ASN A 86 -7.20 14.91 -17.18
N ALA A 87 -7.38 15.53 -16.01
CA ALA A 87 -6.89 16.85 -15.68
C ALA A 87 -5.45 16.78 -15.10
N PRO A 88 -4.68 17.86 -15.17
CA PRO A 88 -3.40 17.95 -14.48
C PRO A 88 -3.55 17.68 -12.98
N PRO A 89 -2.52 17.09 -12.33
CA PRO A 89 -2.56 16.86 -10.89
C PRO A 89 -2.65 18.19 -10.13
N PRO A 90 -3.24 18.21 -8.92
CA PRO A 90 -3.26 19.37 -8.04
C PRO A 90 -1.85 19.90 -7.77
N HIS A 91 -1.74 21.19 -7.46
CA HIS A 91 -0.46 21.88 -7.27
C HIS A 91 0.47 21.17 -6.26
N THR A 92 -0.05 20.77 -5.10
CA THR A 92 0.70 20.04 -4.06
C THR A 92 1.25 18.71 -4.59
N THR A 93 0.45 17.98 -5.37
CA THR A 93 0.89 16.75 -6.03
C THR A 93 1.95 17.06 -7.09
N ALA A 94 1.73 18.06 -7.96
CA ALA A 94 2.69 18.45 -9.00
C ALA A 94 4.05 18.83 -8.40
N GLU A 95 4.08 19.62 -7.33
CA GLU A 95 5.32 19.97 -6.63
C GLU A 95 6.03 18.74 -6.03
N ARG A 96 5.26 17.80 -5.45
CA ARG A 96 5.84 16.56 -4.92
C ARG A 96 6.46 15.72 -6.03
N LEU A 97 5.78 15.56 -7.15
CA LEU A 97 6.28 14.80 -8.30
C LEU A 97 7.53 15.48 -8.89
N ALA A 98 7.53 16.80 -9.06
CA ALA A 98 8.69 17.55 -9.52
C ALA A 98 9.91 17.40 -8.61
N ARG A 99 9.71 17.33 -7.28
CA ARG A 99 10.81 17.06 -6.33
C ARG A 99 11.39 15.66 -6.52
N VAL A 100 10.57 14.66 -6.80
CA VAL A 100 11.04 13.29 -7.07
C VAL A 100 11.81 13.24 -8.40
N GLU A 101 11.30 13.88 -9.44
CA GLU A 101 11.99 13.96 -10.74
C GLU A 101 13.37 14.63 -10.60
N ALA A 102 13.43 15.77 -9.90
CA ALA A 102 14.66 16.53 -9.69
C ALA A 102 15.64 15.89 -8.69
N ALA A 103 15.20 14.89 -7.91
CA ALA A 103 16.07 14.21 -6.96
C ALA A 103 17.17 13.43 -7.68
N PRO A 104 18.41 13.36 -7.11
CA PRO A 104 19.47 12.52 -7.64
C PRO A 104 19.02 11.08 -7.83
N ASP A 105 19.56 10.44 -8.86
CA ASP A 105 19.32 9.02 -9.12
C ASP A 105 19.78 8.16 -7.94
N VAL A 106 19.01 7.12 -7.66
CA VAL A 106 19.25 6.17 -6.55
C VAL A 106 19.58 4.78 -7.04
N LEU A 107 19.33 4.49 -8.32
CA LEU A 107 19.75 3.31 -9.06
C LEU A 107 20.78 3.76 -10.09
N ASP A 108 21.90 3.06 -10.16
CA ASP A 108 22.94 3.31 -11.16
C ASP A 108 22.75 2.47 -12.43
N ALA A 109 23.69 2.54 -13.37
CA ALA A 109 23.60 1.83 -14.63
C ALA A 109 23.65 0.30 -14.46
N ASP A 110 24.39 -0.20 -13.45
CA ASP A 110 24.47 -1.63 -13.18
C ASP A 110 23.18 -2.15 -12.56
N ASP A 111 22.56 -1.36 -11.64
CA ASP A 111 21.24 -1.64 -11.08
C ASP A 111 20.17 -1.75 -12.19
N LEU A 112 20.17 -0.81 -13.13
CA LEU A 112 19.21 -0.80 -14.26
C LEU A 112 19.45 -1.98 -15.21
N ALA A 113 20.71 -2.30 -15.49
CA ALA A 113 21.06 -3.49 -16.30
C ALA A 113 20.65 -4.79 -15.58
N GLN A 114 20.81 -4.86 -14.26
CA GLN A 114 20.32 -5.99 -13.46
C GLN A 114 18.79 -6.12 -13.53
N TRP A 115 18.08 -4.99 -13.42
CA TRP A 115 16.63 -4.97 -13.55
C TRP A 115 16.18 -5.55 -14.91
N ASP A 116 16.80 -5.09 -15.99
CA ASP A 116 16.46 -5.56 -17.36
C ASP A 116 16.77 -7.04 -17.56
N ALA A 117 17.88 -7.52 -16.98
CA ALA A 117 18.33 -8.91 -17.16
C ALA A 117 17.61 -9.90 -16.26
N LEU A 118 17.31 -9.52 -14.99
CA LEU A 118 16.87 -10.44 -13.94
C LEU A 118 15.48 -10.12 -13.40
N GLY A 119 14.92 -8.95 -13.70
CA GLY A 119 13.60 -8.52 -13.23
C GLY A 119 13.55 -8.07 -11.76
N PHE A 120 14.71 -7.86 -11.14
CA PHE A 120 14.79 -7.32 -9.78
C PHE A 120 16.02 -6.44 -9.58
N VAL A 121 15.94 -5.54 -8.61
CA VAL A 121 17.04 -4.69 -8.12
C VAL A 121 16.96 -4.55 -6.60
N ILE A 122 18.10 -4.34 -5.94
CA ILE A 122 18.15 -4.15 -4.49
C ILE A 122 18.48 -2.69 -4.19
N LEU A 123 17.48 -1.91 -3.77
CA LEU A 123 17.67 -0.54 -3.32
C LEU A 123 18.24 -0.52 -1.90
N ARG A 124 19.54 -0.21 -1.78
CA ARG A 124 20.21 -0.11 -0.48
C ARG A 124 19.93 1.25 0.17
N GLY A 125 19.77 1.24 1.51
CA GLY A 125 19.50 2.45 2.29
C GLY A 125 18.17 3.11 1.92
N ALA A 126 17.17 2.32 1.55
CA ALA A 126 15.81 2.79 1.26
C ALA A 126 15.17 3.46 2.49
N LEU A 127 15.44 2.91 3.66
CA LEU A 127 15.03 3.41 4.98
C LEU A 127 16.28 3.67 5.84
N SER A 128 16.16 4.56 6.81
CA SER A 128 17.13 4.69 7.88
C SER A 128 17.12 3.44 8.78
N PRO A 129 18.21 3.18 9.54
CA PRO A 129 18.23 2.06 10.50
C PRO A 129 17.09 2.09 11.51
N ASP A 130 16.69 3.27 11.98
CA ASP A 130 15.62 3.41 12.97
C ASP A 130 14.23 3.16 12.36
N GLU A 131 13.99 3.61 11.13
CA GLU A 131 12.76 3.30 10.40
C GLU A 131 12.65 1.79 10.11
N ALA A 132 13.75 1.16 9.70
CA ALA A 132 13.79 -0.27 9.46
C ALA A 132 13.52 -1.08 10.74
N LYS A 133 14.14 -0.68 11.88
CA LYS A 133 13.86 -1.28 13.19
C LYS A 133 12.42 -1.11 13.65
N ALA A 134 11.80 0.03 13.36
CA ALA A 134 10.39 0.25 13.68
C ALA A 134 9.48 -0.72 12.89
N CYS A 135 9.76 -0.95 11.62
CA CYS A 135 9.06 -1.94 10.80
C CYS A 135 9.30 -3.38 11.31
N GLU A 136 10.53 -3.70 11.67
CA GLU A 136 10.90 -5.01 12.23
C GLU A 136 10.17 -5.28 13.56
N ALA A 137 10.22 -4.33 14.49
CA ALA A 137 9.54 -4.46 15.78
C ALA A 137 8.02 -4.67 15.61
N LEU A 138 7.41 -3.92 14.67
CA LEU A 138 6.01 -4.10 14.33
C LEU A 138 5.74 -5.50 13.79
N LEU A 139 6.61 -6.02 12.91
CA LEU A 139 6.46 -7.36 12.35
C LEU A 139 6.51 -8.42 13.45
N TRP A 140 7.51 -8.37 14.35
CA TRP A 140 7.61 -9.30 15.47
C TRP A 140 6.39 -9.25 16.39
N GLN A 141 5.89 -8.05 16.68
CA GLN A 141 4.64 -7.90 17.45
C GLN A 141 3.46 -8.60 16.76
N GLN A 142 3.32 -8.45 15.43
CA GLN A 142 2.19 -9.02 14.69
C GLN A 142 2.29 -10.53 14.51
N VAL A 143 3.48 -11.09 14.42
CA VAL A 143 3.67 -12.55 14.32
C VAL A 143 3.67 -13.25 15.68
N GLY A 144 3.75 -12.50 16.78
CA GLY A 144 3.79 -13.06 18.14
C GLY A 144 5.09 -13.81 18.46
N GLY A 145 6.17 -13.47 17.76
CA GLY A 145 7.49 -14.06 17.93
C GLY A 145 8.56 -13.07 18.36
N THR A 146 9.79 -13.54 18.50
CA THR A 146 10.95 -12.71 18.82
C THR A 146 12.16 -13.14 17.98
N PRO A 147 13.06 -12.22 17.60
CA PRO A 147 14.23 -12.55 16.80
C PRO A 147 15.20 -13.53 17.52
N ASP A 148 15.22 -13.52 18.85
CA ASP A 148 16.16 -14.29 19.66
C ASP A 148 15.67 -15.73 19.96
N ASP A 149 14.42 -16.05 19.68
CA ASP A 149 13.85 -17.39 19.85
C ASP A 149 13.33 -17.95 18.53
N PRO A 150 14.15 -18.71 17.77
CA PRO A 150 13.74 -19.33 16.53
C PRO A 150 12.53 -20.26 16.63
N THR A 151 12.22 -20.78 17.82
CA THR A 151 11.05 -21.66 18.00
C THR A 151 9.74 -20.87 17.89
N SER A 152 9.75 -19.59 18.25
CA SER A 152 8.61 -18.68 18.17
C SER A 152 8.23 -18.29 16.72
N TRP A 153 9.11 -18.53 15.74
CA TRP A 153 8.88 -18.11 14.34
C TRP A 153 7.86 -18.97 13.61
N TYR A 154 7.56 -20.16 14.13
CA TYR A 154 6.78 -21.17 13.44
C TYR A 154 5.39 -21.39 14.04
N ALA A 155 4.87 -20.41 14.74
CA ALA A 155 3.47 -20.43 15.19
C ALA A 155 2.53 -20.61 13.97
N PRO A 156 1.46 -21.43 14.10
CA PRO A 156 0.52 -21.65 13.02
C PRO A 156 -0.08 -20.33 12.50
N ARG A 157 -0.04 -20.14 11.18
CA ARG A 157 -0.61 -18.98 10.50
C ARG A 157 -1.55 -19.43 9.40
N THR A 158 -2.70 -18.79 9.30
CA THR A 158 -3.75 -19.17 8.35
C THR A 158 -3.51 -18.64 6.93
N ASN A 159 -2.63 -17.63 6.79
CA ASN A 159 -2.39 -16.92 5.52
C ASN A 159 -0.96 -17.14 4.98
N GLY A 160 -0.35 -18.27 5.28
CA GLY A 160 1.02 -18.57 4.86
C GLY A 160 2.03 -17.54 5.38
N ILE A 161 2.83 -16.98 4.48
CA ILE A 161 3.82 -15.95 4.81
C ILE A 161 3.20 -14.56 5.01
N MET A 162 1.93 -14.35 4.66
CA MET A 162 1.30 -13.05 4.70
C MET A 162 0.76 -12.71 6.09
N VAL A 163 1.15 -11.54 6.60
CA VAL A 163 0.69 -10.98 7.88
C VAL A 163 -0.41 -9.96 7.57
N GLN A 164 -1.63 -10.25 8.01
CA GLN A 164 -2.83 -9.44 7.70
C GLN A 164 -2.85 -8.12 8.50
N TYR A 165 -1.84 -7.28 8.27
CA TYR A 165 -1.70 -5.98 8.92
C TYR A 165 -1.29 -4.92 7.89
N PHE A 166 -2.09 -3.88 7.75
CA PHE A 166 -2.04 -2.96 6.63
C PHE A 166 -1.76 -1.52 7.04
N GLN A 167 -2.41 -1.01 8.09
CA GLN A 167 -2.33 0.39 8.50
C GLN A 167 -1.45 0.54 9.74
N HIS A 168 -0.33 1.26 9.60
CA HIS A 168 0.52 1.66 10.72
C HIS A 168 1.51 2.74 10.26
N PRO A 169 1.82 3.74 11.10
CA PRO A 169 2.76 4.81 10.74
C PRO A 169 4.12 4.33 10.25
N ALA A 170 4.69 3.26 10.84
CA ALA A 170 5.96 2.70 10.38
C ALA A 170 5.88 2.16 8.94
N LEU A 171 4.75 1.53 8.56
CA LEU A 171 4.55 1.06 7.19
C LEU A 171 4.36 2.22 6.21
N ASP A 172 3.70 3.30 6.65
CA ASP A 172 3.50 4.48 5.81
C ASP A 172 4.82 5.19 5.53
N VAL A 173 5.73 5.26 6.51
CA VAL A 173 7.10 5.76 6.30
C VAL A 173 7.81 4.96 5.21
N ALA A 174 7.75 3.63 5.26
CA ALA A 174 8.37 2.77 4.25
C ALA A 174 7.74 2.97 2.85
N ARG A 175 6.41 3.05 2.78
CA ARG A 175 5.67 3.25 1.51
C ARG A 175 5.91 4.61 0.87
N THR A 176 6.14 5.63 1.69
CA THR A 176 6.32 7.02 1.23
C THR A 176 7.78 7.47 1.19
N ALA A 177 8.73 6.56 1.45
CA ALA A 177 10.15 6.86 1.45
C ALA A 177 10.60 7.49 0.10
N PRO A 178 11.22 8.69 0.09
CA PRO A 178 11.56 9.38 -1.16
C PRO A 178 12.51 8.56 -2.05
N ARG A 179 13.45 7.82 -1.45
CA ARG A 179 14.35 6.96 -2.21
C ARG A 179 13.61 5.80 -2.91
N VAL A 180 12.59 5.23 -2.26
CA VAL A 180 11.75 4.20 -2.87
C VAL A 180 10.97 4.79 -4.04
N HIS A 181 10.34 5.95 -3.86
CA HIS A 181 9.63 6.63 -4.94
C HIS A 181 10.54 6.96 -6.13
N LYS A 182 11.77 7.49 -5.86
CA LYS A 182 12.75 7.79 -6.92
C LYS A 182 13.21 6.55 -7.66
N ALA A 183 13.47 5.42 -6.96
CA ALA A 183 13.81 4.15 -7.61
C ALA A 183 12.71 3.69 -8.57
N PHE A 184 11.46 3.70 -8.12
CA PHE A 184 10.34 3.37 -8.98
C PHE A 184 10.18 4.37 -10.14
N ALA A 185 10.41 5.66 -9.92
CA ALA A 185 10.38 6.66 -10.98
C ALA A 185 11.44 6.39 -12.06
N GLN A 186 12.65 5.95 -11.68
CA GLN A 186 13.70 5.55 -12.63
C GLN A 186 13.29 4.29 -13.42
N LEU A 187 12.72 3.28 -12.75
CA LEU A 187 12.32 2.02 -13.39
C LEU A 187 11.13 2.20 -14.36
N TRP A 188 10.19 3.08 -14.06
CA TRP A 188 8.99 3.32 -14.89
C TRP A 188 9.09 4.55 -15.79
N GLY A 189 10.18 5.33 -15.67
CA GLY A 189 10.38 6.54 -16.48
C GLY A 189 9.42 7.69 -16.14
N THR A 190 8.82 7.68 -14.96
CA THR A 190 7.89 8.71 -14.48
C THR A 190 7.78 8.70 -12.97
N ALA A 191 7.71 9.88 -12.35
CA ALA A 191 7.37 10.02 -10.92
C ALA A 191 5.85 9.98 -10.66
N ASP A 192 5.00 10.07 -11.69
CA ASP A 192 3.54 10.05 -11.51
C ASP A 192 3.03 8.64 -11.26
N LEU A 193 3.40 8.12 -10.09
CA LEU A 193 3.05 6.79 -9.62
C LEU A 193 2.08 6.87 -8.45
N TRP A 194 1.24 5.85 -8.32
CA TRP A 194 0.34 5.69 -7.17
C TRP A 194 0.97 4.76 -6.14
N MET A 195 0.89 5.16 -4.87
CA MET A 195 1.32 4.34 -3.75
C MET A 195 0.22 3.34 -3.40
N THR A 196 0.56 2.07 -3.30
CA THR A 196 -0.38 1.03 -2.92
C THR A 196 -0.29 0.70 -1.43
N VAL A 197 -1.42 0.32 -0.84
CA VAL A 197 -1.48 -0.23 0.52
C VAL A 197 -1.53 -1.74 0.43
N ASP A 198 -0.52 -2.39 1.00
CA ASP A 198 -0.47 -3.85 1.09
C ASP A 198 0.02 -4.28 2.48
N ARG A 199 -0.09 -5.57 2.77
CA ARG A 199 0.25 -6.20 4.03
C ARG A 199 1.75 -6.47 4.16
N MET A 200 2.18 -6.79 5.37
CA MET A 200 3.52 -7.29 5.64
C MET A 200 3.64 -8.78 5.27
N SER A 201 4.86 -9.27 5.19
CA SER A 201 5.13 -10.70 5.06
C SER A 201 6.20 -11.14 6.06
N PHE A 202 6.12 -12.39 6.50
CA PHE A 202 7.11 -13.03 7.33
C PHE A 202 7.38 -14.45 6.81
N ASN A 203 8.59 -14.68 6.35
CA ASN A 203 9.00 -15.96 5.78
C ASN A 203 10.21 -16.49 6.56
N PRO A 204 10.01 -17.31 7.63
CA PRO A 204 11.10 -17.92 8.35
C PRO A 204 11.81 -18.97 7.48
N PRO A 205 13.07 -19.34 7.79
CA PRO A 205 13.79 -20.40 7.11
C PRO A 205 13.01 -21.73 7.16
N GLU A 206 13.10 -22.52 6.11
CA GLU A 206 12.51 -23.87 6.10
C GLU A 206 13.16 -24.77 7.16
N ARG A 207 12.34 -25.56 7.84
CA ARG A 207 12.80 -26.64 8.72
C ARG A 207 12.48 -28.00 8.10
N PRO A 208 13.29 -29.07 8.37
CA PRO A 208 12.95 -30.42 7.98
C PRO A 208 11.56 -30.81 8.51
N GLY A 209 10.63 -31.11 7.61
CA GLY A 209 9.26 -31.50 7.94
C GLY A 209 8.21 -30.37 7.91
N ASP A 210 8.63 -29.10 7.79
CA ASP A 210 7.73 -27.97 7.61
C ASP A 210 7.65 -27.63 6.11
N THR A 211 6.52 -27.95 5.50
CA THR A 211 6.20 -27.41 4.18
C THR A 211 5.46 -26.09 4.38
N PHE A 212 6.08 -24.98 4.03
CA PHE A 212 5.35 -23.74 3.84
C PHE A 212 4.42 -23.92 2.63
N PRO A 213 3.10 -23.80 2.80
CA PRO A 213 2.27 -23.68 1.61
C PRO A 213 2.74 -22.41 0.90
N GLY A 214 3.20 -22.56 -0.33
CA GLY A 214 3.55 -21.44 -1.18
C GLY A 214 2.40 -20.41 -1.27
N PRO A 215 2.66 -19.23 -1.81
CA PRO A 215 1.64 -18.20 -2.01
C PRO A 215 0.53 -18.70 -2.92
#